data_ee111901566abadb59c4753911ac57d3
#
_entry.id   ee111901566abadb59c4753911ac57d3
#
_cell.length_a   1.000
_cell.length_b   1.000
_cell.length_c   1.000
_cell.angle_alpha   90.00
_cell.angle_beta   90.00
_cell.angle_gamma   90.00
#
_symmetry.space_group_name_H-M   'P 1'
#
loop_
_entity.id
_entity.type
_entity.pdbx_description
1 polymer ?
#
loop_
_entity_poly.entity_id
_entity_poly.type
_entity_poly.pdbx_seq_one_letter_code
_entity_poly.pdbx_strand_id
1 'polypeptide(L)'
;MSIEMPFQQNGPRNSRNLSESFSSEPHSARFREFRGQPLRSEWMGSRRSFLGTLAGSFSGLALSDLLAREGILSGTLHHPPRAKRVVQLFMAGAASHIDTFDHKPLLEKKHSEPWDPGETVELFQSTPGACFASPWKFQPYGESGKRLSEIVAPLGDVVDDIAFVHNLVGKTGVHSQGTLLQTTGFVFPGFPSAGSWVSYALGSENENLPAFVVLPDHRGFASNGAKNWANAFLPASHQGTVIRPGSATPVADLFAPKSDFIRPGNDRAGLDALSRLNSLHAAARPGDDRLEARVRSYELAAAMQLSATDALDVAREPEHIKKLYGLATDGPGVDDTTINEKAETEFFGRKCLVARRLLERGVRFVQIWSGNDNGFPRRNWDSHEDVKRDHGPLSVGMAKGAAALIKDLKQRGMLEDTIILWTTEFGRMPCSQGSQGRDHNPFVFTNWLCGGGIQGGTYGESDEWGFRPADQAHASSVYDIHATILHQLGIDHTKLSVRNNGIDRRLTDVHGHVLKEMVG
;
A
#
# COMPACT_ATOMS: atom_id res chain seq x y z
N MET A 1 43.75 -8.74 -29.54
CA MET A 1 43.59 -7.92 -30.74
C MET A 1 42.76 -6.71 -30.30
N SER A 2 43.52 -5.68 -29.88
CA SER A 2 43.02 -4.44 -29.30
C SER A 2 42.72 -3.47 -30.42
N ILE A 3 41.59 -2.78 -30.41
CA ILE A 3 41.32 -1.65 -31.27
C ILE A 3 41.01 -0.44 -30.37
N GLU A 4 42.00 0.44 -30.29
CA GLU A 4 41.86 1.79 -29.77
C GLU A 4 41.21 2.69 -30.79
N MET A 5 40.38 3.62 -30.38
CA MET A 5 39.96 4.77 -31.15
C MET A 5 40.19 6.09 -30.41
N PRO A 6 40.61 7.17 -31.07
CA PRO A 6 41.23 8.31 -30.43
C PRO A 6 40.25 9.44 -30.08
N PHE A 7 40.61 10.12 -28.99
CA PHE A 7 40.05 11.41 -28.55
C PHE A 7 40.39 12.53 -29.51
N GLN A 8 39.42 13.34 -29.90
CA GLN A 8 39.65 14.69 -30.44
C GLN A 8 39.18 15.73 -29.44
N GLN A 9 40.14 16.50 -28.95
CA GLN A 9 39.96 17.77 -28.27
C GLN A 9 39.74 18.87 -29.29
N ASN A 10 38.77 19.74 -29.08
CA ASN A 10 38.77 21.09 -29.65
C ASN A 10 38.45 22.10 -28.55
N GLY A 11 39.40 22.98 -28.34
CA GLY A 11 39.43 24.06 -27.37
C GLY A 11 38.72 25.34 -27.86
N PRO A 12 38.85 26.44 -27.15
CA PRO A 12 37.82 27.48 -27.02
C PRO A 12 38.01 28.67 -27.94
N ARG A 13 36.91 29.37 -28.29
CA ARG A 13 36.99 30.71 -28.91
C ARG A 13 36.00 31.72 -28.33
N ASN A 14 36.63 32.72 -27.72
CA ASN A 14 36.39 34.16 -27.77
C ASN A 14 35.11 34.79 -27.20
N SER A 15 35.39 35.47 -26.14
CA SER A 15 34.77 36.69 -25.60
C SER A 15 34.51 37.81 -26.63
N ARG A 16 33.35 38.46 -26.57
CA ARG A 16 33.19 39.84 -26.96
C ARG A 16 32.36 40.59 -25.89
N ASN A 17 33.05 41.56 -25.30
CA ASN A 17 32.50 42.64 -24.49
C ASN A 17 31.60 43.54 -25.33
N LEU A 18 30.46 43.92 -24.80
CA LEU A 18 29.79 45.16 -25.14
C LEU A 18 29.31 45.81 -23.83
N SER A 19 30.03 46.82 -23.45
CA SER A 19 29.67 47.82 -22.45
C SER A 19 28.75 48.84 -23.08
N GLU A 20 27.54 48.99 -22.58
CA GLU A 20 26.76 50.22 -22.79
C GLU A 20 26.33 50.77 -21.44
N SER A 21 26.76 51.99 -21.21
CA SER A 21 26.47 52.88 -20.11
C SER A 21 25.05 53.42 -20.26
N PHE A 22 24.24 53.34 -19.18
CA PHE A 22 23.10 54.25 -19.01
C PHE A 22 23.17 54.95 -17.66
N SER A 23 23.04 56.25 -17.79
CA SER A 23 23.15 57.29 -16.79
C SER A 23 21.99 57.26 -15.75
N SER A 24 22.36 57.60 -14.56
CA SER A 24 21.52 57.86 -13.38
C SER A 24 20.73 59.19 -13.53
N GLU A 25 19.42 59.17 -13.27
CA GLU A 25 18.71 60.31 -12.70
C GLU A 25 17.68 59.85 -11.65
N PRO A 26 17.50 60.55 -10.55
CA PRO A 26 16.63 60.18 -9.45
C PRO A 26 15.27 60.86 -9.54
N HIS A 27 14.18 60.10 -9.58
CA HIS A 27 12.84 60.62 -9.35
C HIS A 27 12.42 60.42 -7.90
N SER A 28 12.42 61.53 -7.16
CA SER A 28 11.79 61.70 -5.85
C SER A 28 10.26 61.66 -6.00
N ALA A 29 9.60 60.65 -5.47
CA ALA A 29 8.16 60.60 -5.30
C ALA A 29 7.80 60.83 -3.82
N ARG A 30 7.03 61.88 -3.56
CA ARG A 30 6.56 62.40 -2.28
C ARG A 30 5.70 61.39 -1.54
N PHE A 31 6.05 61.09 -0.30
CA PHE A 31 5.16 60.48 0.67
C PHE A 31 4.05 61.47 1.04
N ARG A 32 2.79 61.09 0.84
CA ARG A 32 1.62 61.73 1.44
C ARG A 32 1.25 60.96 2.71
N GLU A 33 1.33 61.62 3.85
CA GLU A 33 0.75 61.21 5.12
C GLU A 33 -0.75 61.00 4.98
N PHE A 34 -1.25 59.81 5.28
CA PHE A 34 -2.67 59.60 5.59
C PHE A 34 -2.85 59.55 7.10
N ARG A 35 -3.40 60.63 7.64
CA ARG A 35 -3.91 60.69 9.04
C ARG A 35 -5.15 59.82 9.16
N GLY A 36 -5.22 59.09 10.27
CA GLY A 36 -6.27 58.17 10.61
C GLY A 36 -7.68 58.75 10.69
N GLN A 37 -8.62 57.93 10.28
CA GLN A 37 -10.01 58.05 10.72
C GLN A 37 -10.43 56.72 11.38
N PRO A 38 -11.31 56.73 12.40
CA PRO A 38 -11.68 55.58 13.18
C PRO A 38 -12.62 54.64 12.38
N LEU A 39 -12.34 53.36 12.45
CA LEU A 39 -13.21 52.29 11.93
C LEU A 39 -14.55 52.28 12.68
N ARG A 40 -15.60 52.78 12.05
CA ARG A 40 -16.99 52.52 12.45
C ARG A 40 -17.37 51.11 12.00
N SER A 41 -17.79 50.31 12.96
CA SER A 41 -18.45 49.03 12.78
C SER A 41 -19.84 49.24 12.15
N GLU A 42 -19.99 48.93 10.85
CA GLU A 42 -21.30 48.73 10.23
C GLU A 42 -21.33 47.36 9.55
N TRP A 43 -21.55 46.34 10.38
CA TRP A 43 -22.06 45.06 9.92
C TRP A 43 -23.58 45.11 9.89
N MET A 44 -24.14 45.69 8.86
CA MET A 44 -25.53 45.46 8.45
C MET A 44 -25.57 45.20 6.95
N GLY A 45 -25.20 43.97 6.56
CA GLY A 45 -25.51 43.43 5.24
C GLY A 45 -27.04 43.45 5.07
N SER A 46 -27.55 44.06 4.00
CA SER A 46 -28.97 44.07 3.68
C SER A 46 -29.53 42.64 3.61
N ARG A 47 -30.82 42.46 3.97
CA ARG A 47 -31.54 41.15 3.81
C ARG A 47 -31.35 40.56 2.42
N ARG A 48 -31.16 41.37 1.42
CA ARG A 48 -30.91 41.00 0.03
C ARG A 48 -29.51 40.40 -0.16
N SER A 49 -28.49 40.92 0.53
CA SER A 49 -27.13 40.38 0.54
C SER A 49 -27.07 39.03 1.27
N PHE A 50 -27.78 38.92 2.41
CA PHE A 50 -27.89 37.64 3.14
C PHE A 50 -28.62 36.57 2.34
N LEU A 51 -29.73 36.89 1.67
CA LEU A 51 -30.46 35.96 0.80
C LEU A 51 -29.66 35.60 -0.47
N GLY A 52 -28.89 36.54 -1.02
CA GLY A 52 -27.97 36.26 -2.15
C GLY A 52 -26.84 35.27 -1.78
N THR A 53 -26.29 35.43 -0.57
CA THR A 53 -25.27 34.48 -0.04
C THR A 53 -25.87 33.13 0.27
N LEU A 54 -27.07 33.07 0.84
CA LEU A 54 -27.81 31.80 1.06
C LEU A 54 -28.19 31.11 -0.25
N ALA A 55 -28.71 31.83 -1.24
CA ALA A 55 -29.05 31.28 -2.55
C ALA A 55 -27.80 30.77 -3.28
N GLY A 56 -26.67 31.49 -3.19
CA GLY A 56 -25.37 31.05 -3.72
C GLY A 56 -24.84 29.81 -3.02
N SER A 57 -25.00 29.71 -1.69
CA SER A 57 -24.55 28.55 -0.92
C SER A 57 -25.44 27.31 -1.17
N PHE A 58 -26.76 27.47 -1.28
CA PHE A 58 -27.68 26.37 -1.63
C PHE A 58 -27.48 25.89 -3.08
N SER A 59 -27.25 26.80 -4.01
CA SER A 59 -26.95 26.44 -5.39
C SER A 59 -25.57 25.78 -5.51
N GLY A 60 -24.59 26.23 -4.73
CA GLY A 60 -23.29 25.60 -4.64
C GLY A 60 -23.33 24.21 -4.03
N LEU A 61 -24.11 24.01 -2.96
CA LEU A 61 -24.34 22.70 -2.35
C LEU A 61 -25.10 21.75 -3.29
N ALA A 62 -26.15 22.24 -3.98
CA ALA A 62 -26.88 21.44 -4.96
C ALA A 62 -26.00 21.08 -6.16
N LEU A 63 -25.16 22.00 -6.63
CA LEU A 63 -24.23 21.75 -7.72
C LEU A 63 -23.11 20.79 -7.28
N SER A 64 -22.59 20.94 -6.07
CA SER A 64 -21.60 20.02 -5.53
C SER A 64 -22.17 18.62 -5.32
N ASP A 65 -23.41 18.48 -4.84
CA ASP A 65 -24.12 17.20 -4.72
C ASP A 65 -24.38 16.57 -6.10
N LEU A 66 -24.76 17.38 -7.09
CA LEU A 66 -24.96 16.90 -8.46
C LEU A 66 -23.63 16.46 -9.11
N LEU A 67 -22.58 17.27 -9.00
CA LEU A 67 -21.24 16.94 -9.53
C LEU A 67 -20.64 15.75 -8.79
N ALA A 68 -21.01 15.58 -7.54
CA ALA A 68 -20.68 14.45 -6.72
C ALA A 68 -21.36 13.15 -7.21
N ARG A 69 -22.65 13.19 -7.47
CA ARG A 69 -23.41 12.05 -8.02
C ARG A 69 -22.94 11.66 -9.41
N GLU A 70 -22.45 12.60 -10.18
CA GLU A 70 -21.85 12.39 -11.50
C GLU A 70 -20.37 11.91 -11.42
N GLY A 71 -19.79 11.79 -10.21
CA GLY A 71 -18.40 11.36 -10.02
C GLY A 71 -17.36 12.38 -10.48
N ILE A 72 -17.75 13.63 -10.70
CA ILE A 72 -16.88 14.71 -11.23
C ILE A 72 -16.04 15.34 -10.13
N LEU A 73 -16.49 15.26 -8.85
CA LEU A 73 -15.72 15.72 -7.70
C LEU A 73 -15.06 14.52 -7.00
N SER A 74 -13.75 14.52 -6.93
CA SER A 74 -13.01 13.62 -6.06
C SER A 74 -13.44 13.82 -4.60
N GLY A 75 -13.76 12.73 -3.90
CA GLY A 75 -14.17 12.76 -2.50
C GLY A 75 -15.66 12.48 -2.24
N THR A 76 -16.48 12.18 -3.25
CA THR A 76 -17.87 11.76 -3.08
C THR A 76 -18.02 10.26 -3.20
N LEU A 77 -18.63 9.69 -2.17
CA LEU A 77 -19.01 8.28 -2.17
C LEU A 77 -20.14 8.04 -3.18
N HIS A 78 -20.07 6.92 -3.90
CA HIS A 78 -21.12 6.51 -4.85
C HIS A 78 -22.28 5.78 -4.15
N HIS A 79 -22.02 5.24 -2.96
CA HIS A 79 -23.00 4.58 -2.09
C HIS A 79 -22.49 4.56 -0.63
N PRO A 80 -23.31 4.24 0.37
CA PRO A 80 -22.87 4.17 1.76
C PRO A 80 -21.71 3.17 1.95
N PRO A 81 -20.60 3.57 2.59
CA PRO A 81 -19.46 2.70 2.82
C PRO A 81 -19.73 1.75 3.99
N ARG A 82 -19.16 0.55 3.92
CA ARG A 82 -19.03 -0.39 5.04
C ARG A 82 -17.65 -0.28 5.69
N ALA A 83 -16.64 0.08 4.92
CA ALA A 83 -15.28 0.25 5.38
C ALA A 83 -14.80 1.71 5.19
N LYS A 84 -13.83 2.10 6.01
CA LYS A 84 -13.15 3.40 5.95
C LYS A 84 -11.66 3.24 5.66
N ARG A 85 -11.07 2.08 6.01
CA ARG A 85 -9.64 1.83 6.04
C ARG A 85 -9.29 0.49 5.42
N VAL A 86 -8.06 0.39 4.93
CA VAL A 86 -7.53 -0.85 4.34
C VAL A 86 -6.13 -1.12 4.89
N VAL A 87 -5.87 -2.36 5.26
CA VAL A 87 -4.52 -2.88 5.48
C VAL A 87 -4.24 -3.95 4.43
N GLN A 88 -3.20 -3.77 3.64
CA GLN A 88 -2.72 -4.79 2.71
C GLN A 88 -1.48 -5.46 3.28
N LEU A 89 -1.56 -6.78 3.52
CA LEU A 89 -0.45 -7.63 3.91
C LEU A 89 0.10 -8.30 2.64
N PHE A 90 1.26 -7.90 2.18
CA PHE A 90 1.86 -8.39 0.93
C PHE A 90 3.04 -9.33 1.20
N MET A 91 2.91 -10.58 0.74
CA MET A 91 3.93 -11.62 0.87
C MET A 91 4.76 -11.69 -0.43
N ALA A 92 5.85 -10.92 -0.51
CA ALA A 92 6.66 -10.82 -1.71
C ALA A 92 7.55 -12.05 -1.93
N GLY A 93 7.45 -12.63 -3.10
CA GLY A 93 8.15 -13.85 -3.48
C GLY A 93 7.21 -15.04 -3.71
N ALA A 94 5.92 -14.81 -3.85
CA ALA A 94 4.90 -15.83 -4.15
C ALA A 94 4.74 -16.91 -3.05
N ALA A 95 4.01 -16.54 -2.01
CA ALA A 95 3.68 -17.46 -0.93
C ALA A 95 2.84 -18.65 -1.42
N SER A 96 3.22 -19.84 -0.99
CA SER A 96 2.57 -21.09 -1.40
C SER A 96 1.19 -21.24 -0.76
N HIS A 97 0.14 -21.19 -1.56
CA HIS A 97 -1.24 -21.40 -1.10
C HIS A 97 -1.46 -22.84 -0.62
N ILE A 98 -0.88 -23.84 -1.30
CA ILE A 98 -1.03 -25.26 -0.95
C ILE A 98 -0.24 -25.67 0.29
N ASP A 99 0.66 -24.83 0.76
CA ASP A 99 1.41 -25.07 2.00
C ASP A 99 0.86 -24.26 3.19
N THR A 100 -0.12 -23.38 2.96
CA THR A 100 -0.67 -22.46 3.98
C THR A 100 -2.18 -22.61 4.17
N PHE A 101 -2.99 -22.34 3.15
CA PHE A 101 -4.45 -22.14 3.28
C PHE A 101 -5.31 -23.10 2.48
N ASP A 102 -4.74 -23.74 1.44
CA ASP A 102 -5.46 -24.54 0.46
C ASP A 102 -5.02 -26.01 0.52
N HIS A 103 -5.62 -26.73 1.46
CA HIS A 103 -5.29 -28.14 1.72
C HIS A 103 -5.61 -29.05 0.55
N LYS A 104 -4.64 -29.83 0.09
CA LYS A 104 -4.75 -30.76 -1.06
C LYS A 104 -4.44 -32.22 -0.67
N PRO A 105 -5.43 -32.99 -0.23
CA PRO A 105 -5.24 -34.40 0.15
C PRO A 105 -4.70 -35.27 -0.97
N LEU A 106 -4.94 -34.89 -2.25
CA LEU A 106 -4.42 -35.62 -3.37
C LEU A 106 -2.88 -35.59 -3.44
N LEU A 107 -2.27 -34.44 -3.08
CA LEU A 107 -0.81 -34.31 -3.02
C LEU A 107 -0.19 -35.19 -1.93
N GLU A 108 -0.91 -35.38 -0.81
CA GLU A 108 -0.47 -36.29 0.25
C GLU A 108 -0.47 -37.75 -0.24
N LYS A 109 -1.54 -38.16 -0.94
CA LYS A 109 -1.68 -39.53 -1.51
C LYS A 109 -0.68 -39.82 -2.62
N LYS A 110 -0.33 -38.80 -3.41
CA LYS A 110 0.51 -38.92 -4.60
C LYS A 110 1.95 -38.44 -4.37
N HIS A 111 2.32 -38.17 -3.14
CA HIS A 111 3.66 -37.68 -2.83
C HIS A 111 4.75 -38.59 -3.43
N SER A 112 5.71 -37.98 -4.10
CA SER A 112 6.82 -38.62 -4.81
C SER A 112 6.45 -39.42 -6.08
N GLU A 113 5.15 -39.49 -6.46
CA GLU A 113 4.78 -40.01 -7.78
C GLU A 113 5.00 -38.94 -8.86
N PRO A 114 5.20 -39.30 -10.14
CA PRO A 114 5.24 -38.33 -11.23
C PRO A 114 3.97 -37.45 -11.23
N TRP A 115 4.16 -36.14 -11.35
CA TRP A 115 3.01 -35.22 -11.46
C TRP A 115 2.49 -35.21 -12.89
N ASP A 116 1.24 -35.60 -13.07
CA ASP A 116 0.55 -35.63 -14.35
C ASP A 116 -0.83 -34.93 -14.19
N PRO A 117 -0.96 -33.69 -14.63
CA PRO A 117 -2.25 -33.00 -14.64
C PRO A 117 -3.11 -33.30 -15.85
N GLY A 118 -2.71 -34.28 -16.73
CA GLY A 118 -3.41 -34.65 -17.96
C GLY A 118 -3.11 -33.72 -19.15
N GLU A 119 -2.14 -32.84 -19.04
CA GLU A 119 -1.71 -31.91 -20.09
C GLU A 119 -0.21 -31.59 -19.98
N THR A 120 0.38 -31.12 -21.07
CA THR A 120 1.76 -30.62 -21.04
C THR A 120 1.81 -29.24 -20.38
N VAL A 121 2.58 -29.09 -19.31
CA VAL A 121 2.76 -27.83 -18.56
C VAL A 121 4.19 -27.36 -18.75
N GLU A 122 4.32 -26.12 -19.26
CA GLU A 122 5.59 -25.40 -19.24
C GLU A 122 5.72 -24.64 -17.92
N LEU A 123 6.76 -24.94 -17.17
CA LEU A 123 7.07 -24.24 -15.92
C LEU A 123 7.96 -23.02 -16.18
N PHE A 124 8.00 -22.12 -15.19
CA PHE A 124 8.74 -20.86 -15.34
C PHE A 124 10.26 -21.06 -15.41
N GLN A 125 10.82 -21.90 -14.53
CA GLN A 125 12.28 -22.10 -14.42
C GLN A 125 12.73 -23.56 -14.44
N SER A 126 11.81 -24.51 -14.46
CA SER A 126 12.13 -25.92 -14.31
C SER A 126 11.27 -26.80 -15.22
N THR A 127 11.52 -28.11 -15.18
CA THR A 127 10.60 -29.13 -15.65
C THR A 127 9.78 -29.67 -14.48
N PRO A 128 8.54 -30.14 -14.70
CA PRO A 128 7.74 -30.71 -13.63
C PRO A 128 8.47 -31.85 -12.92
N GLY A 129 8.62 -31.72 -11.61
CA GLY A 129 9.12 -32.79 -10.75
C GLY A 129 8.01 -33.74 -10.30
N ALA A 130 8.27 -34.51 -9.24
CA ALA A 130 7.26 -35.35 -8.62
C ALA A 130 6.20 -34.52 -7.85
N CYS A 131 5.02 -35.10 -7.64
CA CYS A 131 4.03 -34.59 -6.73
C CYS A 131 4.66 -34.29 -5.37
N PHE A 132 4.45 -33.09 -4.85
CA PHE A 132 5.09 -32.69 -3.60
C PHE A 132 4.02 -32.30 -2.58
N ALA A 133 3.77 -33.18 -1.61
CA ALA A 133 2.89 -32.88 -0.49
C ALA A 133 3.45 -31.73 0.35
N SER A 134 2.58 -30.99 1.01
CA SER A 134 3.03 -30.02 1.99
C SER A 134 3.86 -30.67 3.08
N PRO A 135 5.03 -30.13 3.44
CA PRO A 135 5.83 -30.67 4.54
C PRO A 135 5.22 -30.43 5.92
N TRP A 136 4.06 -29.76 6.00
CA TRP A 136 3.35 -29.43 7.22
C TRP A 136 1.96 -30.07 7.25
N LYS A 137 1.48 -30.30 8.47
CA LYS A 137 0.16 -30.87 8.71
C LYS A 137 -0.93 -29.79 8.64
N PHE A 138 -2.06 -30.17 8.06
CA PHE A 138 -3.27 -29.37 8.04
C PHE A 138 -4.26 -29.85 9.09
N GLN A 139 -4.83 -28.90 9.85
CA GLN A 139 -5.81 -29.16 10.89
C GLN A 139 -7.04 -28.28 10.72
N PRO A 140 -8.24 -28.72 11.17
CA PRO A 140 -9.43 -27.89 11.18
C PRO A 140 -9.35 -26.83 12.29
N TYR A 141 -9.83 -25.62 12.03
CA TYR A 141 -9.92 -24.51 12.96
C TYR A 141 -11.27 -23.83 12.86
N GLY A 142 -11.65 -23.10 13.94
CA GLY A 142 -12.90 -22.36 14.03
C GLY A 142 -14.16 -23.23 14.03
N GLU A 143 -15.31 -22.58 14.01
CA GLU A 143 -16.61 -23.24 13.88
C GLU A 143 -16.83 -23.75 12.44
N SER A 144 -16.26 -23.07 11.45
CA SER A 144 -16.29 -23.45 10.04
C SER A 144 -15.52 -24.73 9.73
N GLY A 145 -14.61 -25.16 10.62
CA GLY A 145 -13.73 -26.30 10.37
C GLY A 145 -12.73 -26.09 9.25
N LYS A 146 -12.42 -24.83 8.90
CA LYS A 146 -11.45 -24.48 7.86
C LYS A 146 -10.09 -25.09 8.16
N ARG A 147 -9.57 -25.85 7.19
CA ARG A 147 -8.26 -26.48 7.36
C ARG A 147 -7.15 -25.47 7.04
N LEU A 148 -6.27 -25.28 8.01
CA LEU A 148 -5.06 -24.47 7.88
C LEU A 148 -3.82 -25.31 8.18
N SER A 149 -2.72 -24.97 7.53
CA SER A 149 -1.41 -25.53 7.84
C SER A 149 -0.94 -25.11 9.25
N GLU A 150 -0.21 -25.98 9.94
CA GLU A 150 0.33 -25.71 11.28
C GLU A 150 1.22 -24.47 11.34
N ILE A 151 1.87 -24.06 10.24
CA ILE A 151 2.69 -22.85 10.18
C ILE A 151 1.89 -21.54 10.17
N VAL A 152 0.58 -21.63 9.95
CA VAL A 152 -0.34 -20.48 10.04
C VAL A 152 -1.39 -20.69 11.14
N ALA A 153 -1.17 -21.63 12.07
CA ALA A 153 -2.07 -21.95 13.17
C ALA A 153 -2.57 -20.74 13.99
N PRO A 154 -1.77 -19.67 14.22
CA PRO A 154 -2.27 -18.49 14.93
C PRO A 154 -3.51 -17.83 14.31
N LEU A 155 -3.71 -17.97 12.99
CA LEU A 155 -4.91 -17.49 12.29
C LEU A 155 -6.15 -18.34 12.61
N GLY A 156 -5.98 -19.55 13.14
CA GLY A 156 -7.07 -20.44 13.52
C GLY A 156 -8.04 -19.81 14.53
N ASP A 157 -7.56 -18.96 15.42
CA ASP A 157 -8.38 -18.27 16.43
C ASP A 157 -9.32 -17.19 15.83
N VAL A 158 -9.11 -16.79 14.57
CA VAL A 158 -9.86 -15.75 13.85
C VAL A 158 -10.31 -16.23 12.48
N VAL A 159 -10.22 -17.52 12.22
CA VAL A 159 -10.43 -18.10 10.88
C VAL A 159 -11.84 -17.88 10.35
N ASP A 160 -12.83 -17.84 11.23
CA ASP A 160 -14.23 -17.63 10.89
C ASP A 160 -14.54 -16.17 10.51
N ASP A 161 -13.66 -15.24 10.82
CA ASP A 161 -13.72 -13.84 10.36
C ASP A 161 -13.07 -13.66 8.97
N ILE A 162 -12.41 -14.68 8.41
CA ILE A 162 -11.61 -14.60 7.20
C ILE A 162 -12.34 -15.20 5.99
N ALA A 163 -12.42 -14.44 4.91
CA ALA A 163 -12.90 -14.88 3.61
C ALA A 163 -11.72 -15.33 2.73
N PHE A 164 -11.60 -16.61 2.46
CA PHE A 164 -10.55 -17.18 1.61
C PHE A 164 -11.03 -17.27 0.16
N VAL A 165 -10.26 -16.73 -0.78
CA VAL A 165 -10.51 -16.80 -2.22
C VAL A 165 -9.43 -17.66 -2.84
N HIS A 166 -9.75 -18.92 -3.17
CA HIS A 166 -8.78 -19.92 -3.63
C HIS A 166 -8.65 -20.06 -5.14
N ASN A 167 -9.45 -19.35 -5.91
CA ASN A 167 -9.52 -19.43 -7.36
C ASN A 167 -8.94 -18.21 -8.08
N LEU A 168 -8.05 -17.44 -7.43
CA LEU A 168 -7.43 -16.30 -8.10
C LEU A 168 -6.45 -16.77 -9.18
N VAL A 169 -6.48 -16.06 -10.32
CA VAL A 169 -5.55 -16.28 -11.43
C VAL A 169 -4.65 -15.05 -11.63
N GLY A 170 -3.38 -15.31 -11.90
CA GLY A 170 -2.38 -14.30 -12.27
C GLY A 170 -2.27 -14.16 -13.79
N LYS A 171 -1.70 -13.05 -14.25
CA LYS A 171 -1.37 -12.82 -15.66
C LYS A 171 0.09 -13.16 -16.00
N THR A 172 0.90 -13.50 -14.99
CA THR A 172 2.34 -13.66 -15.14
C THR A 172 2.91 -14.49 -13.99
N GLY A 173 3.96 -15.24 -14.28
CA GLY A 173 4.81 -15.90 -13.27
C GLY A 173 6.10 -15.12 -12.96
N VAL A 174 6.20 -13.85 -13.35
CA VAL A 174 7.37 -12.99 -13.10
C VAL A 174 7.10 -12.08 -11.90
N HIS A 175 7.91 -12.15 -10.84
CA HIS A 175 7.69 -11.40 -9.59
C HIS A 175 7.47 -9.90 -9.79
N SER A 176 8.33 -9.24 -10.57
CA SER A 176 8.20 -7.80 -10.81
C SER A 176 6.89 -7.40 -11.49
N GLN A 177 6.42 -8.19 -12.45
CA GLN A 177 5.15 -7.96 -13.13
C GLN A 177 3.96 -8.32 -12.24
N GLY A 178 4.03 -9.46 -11.54
CA GLY A 178 2.98 -9.92 -10.63
C GLY A 178 2.79 -8.96 -9.44
N THR A 179 3.88 -8.48 -8.87
CA THR A 179 3.86 -7.50 -7.77
C THR A 179 3.18 -6.19 -8.20
N LEU A 180 3.50 -5.68 -9.39
CA LEU A 180 2.82 -4.51 -9.95
C LEU A 180 1.34 -4.79 -10.23
N LEU A 181 1.01 -5.95 -10.77
CA LEU A 181 -0.38 -6.34 -11.02
C LEU A 181 -1.22 -6.29 -9.73
N GLN A 182 -0.71 -6.88 -8.64
CA GLN A 182 -1.40 -6.91 -7.35
C GLN A 182 -1.50 -5.53 -6.69
N THR A 183 -0.54 -4.64 -6.93
CA THR A 183 -0.53 -3.33 -6.28
C THR A 183 -1.17 -2.22 -7.10
N THR A 184 -1.15 -2.31 -8.44
CA THR A 184 -1.58 -1.24 -9.36
C THR A 184 -2.67 -1.66 -10.35
N GLY A 185 -2.96 -2.96 -10.48
CA GLY A 185 -3.84 -3.50 -11.52
C GLY A 185 -3.16 -3.66 -12.90
N PHE A 186 -1.86 -3.37 -13.03
CA PHE A 186 -1.12 -3.41 -14.29
C PHE A 186 0.22 -4.11 -14.13
N VAL A 187 0.65 -4.87 -15.13
CA VAL A 187 1.94 -5.60 -15.12
C VAL A 187 3.14 -4.69 -15.45
N PHE A 188 2.92 -3.43 -15.79
CA PHE A 188 3.94 -2.45 -16.12
C PHE A 188 3.91 -1.26 -15.16
N PRO A 189 5.05 -0.61 -14.89
CA PRO A 189 5.10 0.59 -14.07
C PRO A 189 4.43 1.79 -14.77
N GLY A 190 4.08 2.83 -14.00
CA GLY A 190 3.48 4.06 -14.50
C GLY A 190 1.99 4.18 -14.21
N PHE A 191 1.45 3.28 -13.41
CA PHE A 191 0.07 3.32 -12.93
C PHE A 191 0.02 3.54 -11.42
N PRO A 192 -1.01 4.26 -10.91
CA PRO A 192 -1.15 4.49 -9.48
C PRO A 192 -1.47 3.19 -8.73
N SER A 193 -0.92 3.05 -7.54
CA SER A 193 -1.23 1.92 -6.66
C SER A 193 -2.65 2.02 -6.07
N ALA A 194 -3.16 0.89 -5.60
CA ALA A 194 -4.48 0.83 -4.93
C ALA A 194 -4.55 1.82 -3.75
N GLY A 195 -3.50 1.93 -2.93
CA GLY A 195 -3.44 2.91 -1.85
C GLY A 195 -3.48 4.36 -2.35
N SER A 196 -2.84 4.65 -3.48
CA SER A 196 -2.91 5.98 -4.12
C SER A 196 -4.33 6.29 -4.63
N TRP A 197 -5.01 5.31 -5.25
CA TRP A 197 -6.40 5.45 -5.67
C TRP A 197 -7.35 5.66 -4.50
N VAL A 198 -7.19 4.91 -3.39
CA VAL A 198 -8.00 5.08 -2.17
C VAL A 198 -7.75 6.46 -1.56
N SER A 199 -6.48 6.88 -1.45
CA SER A 199 -6.12 8.23 -0.99
C SER A 199 -6.70 9.32 -1.88
N TYR A 200 -6.68 9.14 -3.20
CA TYR A 200 -7.24 10.09 -4.16
C TYR A 200 -8.76 10.22 -4.03
N ALA A 201 -9.47 9.08 -3.90
CA ALA A 201 -10.92 9.05 -3.82
C ALA A 201 -11.46 9.57 -2.48
N LEU A 202 -10.81 9.23 -1.37
CA LEU A 202 -11.36 9.46 -0.02
C LEU A 202 -10.63 10.54 0.78
N GLY A 203 -9.44 10.98 0.35
CA GLY A 203 -8.61 11.89 1.11
C GLY A 203 -8.08 11.29 2.41
N SER A 204 -7.72 12.14 3.36
CA SER A 204 -7.25 11.78 4.70
C SER A 204 -8.29 12.09 5.75
N GLU A 205 -8.39 11.27 6.80
CA GLU A 205 -9.14 11.58 8.04
C GLU A 205 -8.28 12.35 9.04
N ASN A 206 -7.03 12.62 8.70
CA ASN A 206 -6.05 13.27 9.57
C ASN A 206 -5.21 14.26 8.76
N GLU A 207 -5.02 15.46 9.30
CA GLU A 207 -4.21 16.51 8.68
C GLU A 207 -2.70 16.36 8.95
N ASN A 208 -2.32 15.51 9.93
CA ASN A 208 -0.96 15.37 10.42
C ASN A 208 -0.26 14.06 10.02
N LEU A 209 -0.97 13.16 9.33
CA LEU A 209 -0.43 11.90 8.83
C LEU A 209 -0.86 11.68 7.37
N PRO A 210 -0.02 11.01 6.57
CA PRO A 210 -0.39 10.68 5.20
C PRO A 210 -1.58 9.72 5.17
N ALA A 211 -2.43 9.86 4.16
CA ALA A 211 -3.56 8.93 3.97
C ALA A 211 -3.09 7.52 3.59
N PHE A 212 -1.90 7.40 2.98
CA PHE A 212 -1.31 6.14 2.54
C PHE A 212 0.10 5.96 3.09
N VAL A 213 0.29 4.91 3.89
CA VAL A 213 1.57 4.53 4.52
C VAL A 213 2.03 3.16 4.04
N VAL A 214 3.34 3.02 3.84
CA VAL A 214 4.00 1.78 3.43
C VAL A 214 5.01 1.36 4.50
N LEU A 215 4.87 0.15 5.01
CA LEU A 215 5.76 -0.49 5.97
C LEU A 215 6.53 -1.60 5.25
N PRO A 216 7.72 -1.32 4.69
CA PRO A 216 8.47 -2.29 3.91
C PRO A 216 9.03 -3.44 4.78
N ASP A 217 9.57 -4.45 4.12
CA ASP A 217 10.37 -5.45 4.82
C ASP A 217 11.60 -4.79 5.44
N HIS A 218 12.03 -5.30 6.59
CA HIS A 218 13.19 -4.75 7.31
C HIS A 218 14.51 -4.90 6.53
N ARG A 219 14.57 -5.89 5.63
CA ARG A 219 15.74 -6.15 4.76
C ARG A 219 15.78 -5.27 3.52
N GLY A 220 14.67 -4.62 3.16
CA GLY A 220 14.62 -3.78 1.98
C GLY A 220 13.27 -3.76 1.29
N PHE A 221 13.26 -3.32 0.05
CA PHE A 221 12.08 -3.28 -0.78
C PHE A 221 11.92 -4.56 -1.60
N ALA A 222 10.70 -4.98 -1.85
CA ALA A 222 10.37 -5.98 -2.85
C ALA A 222 10.67 -5.49 -4.28
N SER A 223 10.61 -6.38 -5.24
CA SER A 223 10.78 -6.07 -6.67
C SER A 223 9.98 -4.84 -7.07
N ASN A 224 10.55 -3.97 -7.90
CA ASN A 224 10.07 -2.64 -8.31
C ASN A 224 10.14 -1.53 -7.25
N GLY A 225 10.39 -1.82 -5.98
CA GLY A 225 10.54 -0.79 -4.95
C GLY A 225 9.38 0.19 -4.91
N ALA A 226 9.69 1.48 -4.96
CA ALA A 226 8.70 2.56 -4.86
C ALA A 226 7.61 2.57 -5.94
N LYS A 227 7.77 1.84 -7.04
CA LYS A 227 6.75 1.74 -8.09
C LYS A 227 5.49 1.02 -7.60
N ASN A 228 5.60 0.17 -6.56
CA ASN A 228 4.48 -0.56 -5.96
C ASN A 228 3.52 0.33 -5.14
N TRP A 229 3.96 1.54 -4.77
CA TRP A 229 3.15 2.52 -4.03
C TRP A 229 3.20 3.91 -4.66
N ALA A 230 3.43 3.93 -5.98
CA ALA A 230 3.51 5.17 -6.73
C ALA A 230 2.13 5.81 -6.94
N ASN A 231 2.13 7.15 -6.90
CA ASN A 231 0.98 7.94 -7.33
C ASN A 231 0.86 8.01 -8.87
N ALA A 232 1.93 7.76 -9.59
CA ALA A 232 2.04 7.82 -11.06
C ALA A 232 1.42 9.11 -11.65
N PHE A 233 0.30 9.01 -12.36
CA PHE A 233 -0.38 10.17 -12.94
C PHE A 233 -1.38 10.87 -11.98
N LEU A 234 -1.60 10.35 -10.77
CA LEU A 234 -2.34 11.06 -9.73
C LEU A 234 -1.46 12.14 -9.08
N PRO A 235 -2.06 13.15 -8.41
CA PRO A 235 -1.28 14.16 -7.69
C PRO A 235 -0.28 13.56 -6.70
N ALA A 236 0.88 14.18 -6.54
CA ALA A 236 1.97 13.66 -5.72
C ALA A 236 1.61 13.49 -4.23
N SER A 237 0.60 14.21 -3.74
CA SER A 237 0.06 14.06 -2.38
C SER A 237 -0.51 12.67 -2.06
N HIS A 238 -0.78 11.85 -3.08
CA HIS A 238 -1.30 10.49 -2.96
C HIS A 238 -0.22 9.41 -3.05
N GLN A 239 1.07 9.82 -3.13
CA GLN A 239 2.21 8.90 -3.07
C GLN A 239 2.26 8.21 -1.71
N GLY A 240 2.51 6.89 -1.69
CA GLY A 240 2.70 6.16 -0.44
C GLY A 240 3.95 6.63 0.31
N THR A 241 3.78 6.94 1.60
CA THR A 241 4.86 7.38 2.49
C THR A 241 5.47 6.18 3.18
N VAL A 242 6.77 5.98 2.97
CA VAL A 242 7.51 4.87 3.56
C VAL A 242 7.86 5.17 5.02
N ILE A 243 7.48 4.24 5.91
CA ILE A 243 7.87 4.24 7.32
C ILE A 243 8.53 2.91 7.65
N ARG A 244 9.71 2.95 8.30
CA ARG A 244 10.47 1.76 8.75
C ARG A 244 10.43 1.65 10.27
N PRO A 245 9.44 0.99 10.88
CA PRO A 245 9.35 0.83 12.33
C PRO A 245 10.58 0.10 12.87
N GLY A 246 11.15 0.61 13.96
CA GLY A 246 12.37 0.05 14.58
C GLY A 246 13.70 0.51 13.98
N SER A 247 13.68 1.29 12.89
CA SER A 247 14.87 1.96 12.37
C SER A 247 15.23 3.19 13.23
N ALA A 248 16.50 3.55 13.26
CA ALA A 248 16.96 4.79 13.91
C ALA A 248 16.35 6.04 13.26
N THR A 249 16.03 5.96 11.97
CA THR A 249 15.32 7.01 11.21
C THR A 249 14.09 6.40 10.54
N PRO A 250 12.99 6.22 11.28
CA PRO A 250 11.80 5.52 10.76
C PRO A 250 11.19 6.17 9.52
N VAL A 251 11.22 7.48 9.44
CA VAL A 251 10.83 8.28 8.27
C VAL A 251 12.07 9.02 7.80
N ALA A 252 12.44 8.83 6.53
CA ALA A 252 13.58 9.53 5.95
C ALA A 252 13.31 11.04 5.93
N ASP A 253 14.35 11.82 6.25
CA ASP A 253 14.35 13.29 6.20
C ASP A 253 13.22 13.97 7.00
N LEU A 254 12.64 13.26 7.99
CA LEU A 254 11.58 13.81 8.84
C LEU A 254 12.06 15.00 9.67
N PHE A 255 13.31 14.99 10.11
CA PHE A 255 13.93 16.07 10.86
C PHE A 255 15.08 16.68 10.07
N ALA A 256 15.20 18.00 10.15
CA ALA A 256 16.35 18.70 9.58
C ALA A 256 17.68 18.15 10.15
N PRO A 257 18.74 18.06 9.35
CA PRO A 257 20.04 17.67 9.88
C PRO A 257 20.48 18.64 10.98
N LYS A 258 21.12 18.10 12.02
CA LYS A 258 21.66 18.92 13.10
C LYS A 258 22.66 19.93 12.52
N SER A 259 22.35 21.22 12.66
CA SER A 259 23.24 22.31 12.26
C SER A 259 23.17 23.44 13.25
N ASP A 260 24.22 24.25 13.33
CA ASP A 260 24.27 25.42 14.21
C ASP A 260 23.30 26.52 13.77
N PHE A 261 22.82 26.45 12.54
CA PHE A 261 21.92 27.44 11.95
C PHE A 261 20.43 27.10 12.12
N ILE A 262 20.09 25.81 12.31
CA ILE A 262 18.72 25.35 12.50
C ILE A 262 18.48 25.12 13.99
N ARG A 263 17.81 26.08 14.63
CA ARG A 263 17.43 25.98 16.04
C ARG A 263 15.92 25.75 16.14
N PRO A 264 15.43 24.98 17.13
CA PRO A 264 13.99 24.65 17.25
C PRO A 264 13.05 25.86 17.23
N GLY A 265 13.50 27.03 17.73
CA GLY A 265 12.71 28.27 17.71
C GLY A 265 12.66 28.98 16.35
N ASN A 266 13.65 28.73 15.48
CA ASN A 266 13.73 29.34 14.14
C ASN A 266 13.08 28.46 13.07
N ASP A 267 12.91 27.18 13.35
CA ASP A 267 12.41 26.20 12.40
C ASP A 267 10.95 26.49 12.02
N ARG A 268 10.11 26.76 13.02
CA ARG A 268 8.72 27.12 12.79
C ARG A 268 8.56 28.43 12.00
N ALA A 269 9.32 29.46 12.34
CA ALA A 269 9.31 30.72 11.61
C ALA A 269 9.80 30.56 10.16
N GLY A 270 10.79 29.68 9.95
CA GLY A 270 11.28 29.30 8.62
C GLY A 270 10.22 28.59 7.79
N LEU A 271 9.51 27.63 8.38
CA LEU A 271 8.41 26.90 7.73
C LEU A 271 7.24 27.82 7.39
N ASP A 272 6.86 28.75 8.30
CA ASP A 272 5.81 29.73 8.06
C ASP A 272 6.19 30.70 6.91
N ALA A 273 7.44 31.15 6.87
CA ALA A 273 7.94 31.98 5.77
C ALA A 273 7.96 31.23 4.43
N LEU A 274 8.39 29.96 4.45
CA LEU A 274 8.40 29.09 3.27
C LEU A 274 6.97 28.83 2.76
N SER A 275 6.02 28.52 3.63
CA SER A 275 4.61 28.33 3.29
C SER A 275 4.03 29.59 2.64
N ARG A 276 4.35 30.77 3.16
CA ARG A 276 3.93 32.04 2.56
C ARG A 276 4.53 32.28 1.17
N LEU A 277 5.82 32.00 0.99
CA LEU A 277 6.49 32.08 -0.32
C LEU A 277 5.88 31.09 -1.32
N ASN A 278 5.62 29.86 -0.88
CA ASN A 278 4.99 28.84 -1.71
C ASN A 278 3.57 29.24 -2.13
N SER A 279 2.78 29.83 -1.22
CA SER A 279 1.44 30.33 -1.53
C SER A 279 1.46 31.46 -2.57
N LEU A 280 2.42 32.40 -2.46
CA LEU A 280 2.62 33.46 -3.47
C LEU A 280 3.04 32.88 -4.82
N HIS A 281 3.91 31.87 -4.80
CA HIS A 281 4.37 31.18 -6.00
C HIS A 281 3.25 30.41 -6.69
N ALA A 282 2.40 29.72 -5.93
CA ALA A 282 1.22 29.01 -6.43
C ALA A 282 0.17 29.96 -7.00
N ALA A 283 -0.10 31.08 -6.31
CA ALA A 283 -1.04 32.10 -6.79
C ALA A 283 -0.64 32.71 -8.15
N ALA A 284 0.67 32.79 -8.43
CA ALA A 284 1.19 33.23 -9.74
C ALA A 284 1.08 32.17 -10.85
N ARG A 285 0.69 30.93 -10.51
CA ARG A 285 0.60 29.77 -11.43
C ARG A 285 -0.68 28.96 -11.19
N PRO A 286 -1.86 29.57 -11.39
CA PRO A 286 -3.14 28.89 -11.17
C PRO A 286 -3.24 27.67 -12.08
N GLY A 287 -3.64 26.51 -11.53
CA GLY A 287 -3.77 25.24 -12.25
C GLY A 287 -2.48 24.42 -12.37
N ASP A 288 -1.39 24.79 -11.66
CA ASP A 288 -0.22 23.94 -11.52
C ASP A 288 -0.39 22.98 -10.32
N ASP A 289 -1.15 21.91 -10.54
CA ASP A 289 -1.45 20.89 -9.53
C ASP A 289 -0.18 20.22 -8.95
N ARG A 290 0.92 20.19 -9.72
CA ARG A 290 2.21 19.64 -9.26
C ARG A 290 2.85 20.53 -8.20
N LEU A 291 2.74 21.83 -8.35
CA LEU A 291 3.24 22.79 -7.38
C LEU A 291 2.44 22.72 -6.08
N GLU A 292 1.11 22.69 -6.15
CA GLU A 292 0.25 22.52 -4.98
C GLU A 292 0.51 21.22 -4.24
N ALA A 293 0.64 20.10 -4.97
CA ALA A 293 0.97 18.80 -4.39
C ALA A 293 2.32 18.82 -3.67
N ARG A 294 3.31 19.53 -4.21
CA ARG A 294 4.64 19.68 -3.59
C ARG A 294 4.58 20.50 -2.30
N VAL A 295 3.83 21.62 -2.31
CA VAL A 295 3.61 22.42 -1.12
C VAL A 295 2.96 21.59 -0.02
N ARG A 296 1.86 20.89 -0.32
CA ARG A 296 1.17 19.99 0.62
C ARG A 296 2.08 18.88 1.17
N SER A 297 2.99 18.34 0.35
CA SER A 297 3.95 17.32 0.80
C SER A 297 4.91 17.85 1.86
N TYR A 298 5.38 19.09 1.73
CA TYR A 298 6.25 19.72 2.75
C TYR A 298 5.48 20.08 4.03
N GLU A 299 4.26 20.58 3.92
CA GLU A 299 3.39 20.87 5.06
C GLU A 299 3.06 19.60 5.85
N LEU A 300 2.75 18.50 5.14
CA LEU A 300 2.53 17.19 5.74
C LEU A 300 3.80 16.67 6.43
N ALA A 301 4.98 16.81 5.83
CA ALA A 301 6.23 16.38 6.43
C ALA A 301 6.51 17.13 7.75
N ALA A 302 6.23 18.43 7.81
CA ALA A 302 6.34 19.21 9.03
C ALA A 302 5.32 18.78 10.11
N ALA A 303 4.07 18.51 9.71
CA ALA A 303 3.02 18.04 10.63
C ALA A 303 3.32 16.62 11.17
N MET A 304 3.98 15.77 10.37
CA MET A 304 4.37 14.41 10.76
C MET A 304 5.42 14.35 11.88
N GLN A 305 6.21 15.39 12.10
CA GLN A 305 7.32 15.35 13.07
C GLN A 305 6.87 14.93 14.48
N LEU A 306 5.71 15.38 14.92
CA LEU A 306 5.13 15.00 16.21
C LEU A 306 4.23 13.76 16.12
N SER A 307 3.33 13.73 15.14
CA SER A 307 2.29 12.71 15.03
C SER A 307 2.84 11.34 14.63
N ALA A 308 3.84 11.29 13.72
CA ALA A 308 4.48 10.04 13.34
C ALA A 308 5.30 9.47 14.50
N THR A 309 6.02 10.31 15.25
CA THR A 309 6.81 9.86 16.39
C THR A 309 5.95 9.17 17.45
N ASP A 310 4.80 9.75 17.79
CA ASP A 310 3.87 9.12 18.74
C ASP A 310 3.26 7.81 18.15
N ALA A 311 2.85 7.78 16.89
CA ALA A 311 2.32 6.58 16.26
C ALA A 311 3.32 5.41 16.25
N LEU A 312 4.61 5.70 16.12
CA LEU A 312 5.68 4.71 16.03
C LEU A 312 6.22 4.26 17.40
N ASP A 313 5.91 4.94 18.48
CA ASP A 313 6.36 4.60 19.84
C ASP A 313 5.57 3.42 20.40
N VAL A 314 5.92 2.21 19.94
CA VAL A 314 5.32 0.95 20.41
C VAL A 314 5.74 0.59 21.84
N ALA A 315 6.77 1.25 22.40
CA ALA A 315 7.21 0.98 23.78
C ALA A 315 6.12 1.34 24.80
N ARG A 316 5.26 2.32 24.49
CA ARG A 316 4.12 2.72 25.35
C ARG A 316 2.96 1.74 25.36
N GLU A 317 2.94 0.76 24.48
CA GLU A 317 1.87 -0.23 24.48
C GLU A 317 1.96 -1.13 25.71
N PRO A 318 0.81 -1.54 26.29
CA PRO A 318 0.79 -2.49 27.39
C PRO A 318 1.49 -3.81 27.03
N GLU A 319 2.09 -4.45 28.03
CA GLU A 319 2.85 -5.71 27.84
C GLU A 319 2.01 -6.82 27.16
N HIS A 320 0.71 -6.94 27.54
CA HIS A 320 -0.16 -7.95 26.93
C HIS A 320 -0.39 -7.70 25.44
N ILE A 321 -0.43 -6.43 24.99
CA ILE A 321 -0.52 -6.06 23.57
C ILE A 321 0.81 -6.38 22.87
N LYS A 322 1.95 -5.99 23.43
CA LYS A 322 3.26 -6.34 22.87
C LYS A 322 3.41 -7.84 22.70
N LYS A 323 3.03 -8.63 23.72
CA LYS A 323 3.03 -10.09 23.67
C LYS A 323 2.06 -10.64 22.62
N LEU A 324 0.87 -10.06 22.47
CA LEU A 324 -0.11 -10.45 21.45
C LEU A 324 0.52 -10.39 20.04
N TYR A 325 1.23 -9.30 19.74
CA TYR A 325 1.93 -9.12 18.46
C TYR A 325 3.30 -9.82 18.37
N GLY A 326 3.70 -10.57 19.39
CA GLY A 326 4.96 -11.30 19.40
C GLY A 326 6.21 -10.44 19.59
N LEU A 327 6.07 -9.24 20.15
CA LEU A 327 7.22 -8.38 20.43
C LEU A 327 7.95 -8.87 21.68
N ALA A 328 9.27 -9.04 21.58
CA ALA A 328 10.12 -9.36 22.72
C ALA A 328 10.30 -8.14 23.64
N THR A 329 10.37 -8.38 24.96
CA THR A 329 10.63 -7.32 25.94
C THR A 329 12.04 -6.75 25.84
N ASP A 330 12.98 -7.54 25.31
CA ASP A 330 14.42 -7.23 25.29
C ASP A 330 14.90 -6.59 23.98
N GLY A 331 13.96 -6.22 23.09
CA GLY A 331 14.28 -5.71 21.75
C GLY A 331 14.73 -6.81 20.77
N PRO A 332 14.91 -6.48 19.49
CA PRO A 332 15.32 -7.45 18.50
C PRO A 332 16.79 -7.81 18.68
N GLY A 333 17.06 -8.82 19.49
CA GLY A 333 18.36 -9.50 19.45
C GLY A 333 18.43 -10.40 18.23
N VAL A 334 18.29 -9.81 17.04
CA VAL A 334 18.07 -10.58 15.81
C VAL A 334 19.35 -10.62 15.01
N ASP A 335 19.90 -11.83 14.89
CA ASP A 335 20.80 -12.16 13.81
C ASP A 335 19.98 -12.17 12.49
N ASP A 336 20.14 -11.14 11.68
CA ASP A 336 19.45 -10.96 10.39
C ASP A 336 20.16 -11.73 9.25
N THR A 337 21.10 -12.61 9.59
CA THR A 337 21.86 -13.37 8.58
C THR A 337 21.05 -14.53 8.00
N THR A 338 20.00 -15.01 8.71
CA THR A 338 19.14 -16.09 8.29
C THR A 338 17.66 -15.76 8.54
N ILE A 339 16.75 -16.35 7.73
CA ILE A 339 15.31 -16.33 8.05
C ILE A 339 15.11 -17.18 9.30
N ASN A 340 14.60 -16.60 10.37
CA ASN A 340 14.27 -17.32 11.59
C ASN A 340 12.96 -16.83 12.20
N GLU A 341 12.24 -17.76 12.82
CA GLU A 341 10.89 -17.54 13.33
C GLU A 341 10.79 -16.39 14.34
N LYS A 342 11.75 -16.24 15.23
CA LYS A 342 11.75 -15.18 16.25
C LYS A 342 11.84 -13.80 15.59
N ALA A 343 12.73 -13.66 14.64
CA ALA A 343 12.93 -12.42 13.90
C ALA A 343 11.70 -12.05 13.07
N GLU A 344 11.20 -13.00 12.28
CA GLU A 344 10.02 -12.77 11.45
C GLU A 344 8.80 -12.39 12.28
N THR A 345 8.60 -13.07 13.44
CA THR A 345 7.52 -12.75 14.38
C THR A 345 7.64 -11.33 14.91
N GLU A 346 8.82 -10.92 15.32
CA GLU A 346 9.02 -9.58 15.88
C GLU A 346 8.89 -8.48 14.83
N PHE A 347 9.56 -8.62 13.69
CA PHE A 347 9.53 -7.60 12.65
C PHE A 347 8.14 -7.44 12.03
N PHE A 348 7.47 -8.55 11.72
CA PHE A 348 6.14 -8.49 11.13
C PHE A 348 5.09 -8.04 12.14
N GLY A 349 5.14 -8.56 13.38
CA GLY A 349 4.27 -8.14 14.48
C GLY A 349 4.40 -6.67 14.81
N ARG A 350 5.62 -6.11 14.82
CA ARG A 350 5.87 -4.67 15.01
C ARG A 350 5.21 -3.84 13.91
N LYS A 351 5.30 -4.26 12.65
CA LYS A 351 4.63 -3.58 11.53
C LYS A 351 3.10 -3.63 11.68
N CYS A 352 2.54 -4.77 12.07
CA CYS A 352 1.11 -4.91 12.33
C CYS A 352 0.64 -4.02 13.49
N LEU A 353 1.39 -3.94 14.58
CA LEU A 353 1.07 -3.05 15.71
C LEU A 353 1.14 -1.58 15.31
N VAL A 354 2.16 -1.17 14.56
CA VAL A 354 2.27 0.20 14.03
C VAL A 354 1.11 0.49 13.07
N ALA A 355 0.72 -0.45 12.20
CA ALA A 355 -0.43 -0.28 11.32
C ALA A 355 -1.70 0.00 12.11
N ARG A 356 -2.01 -0.77 13.17
CA ARG A 356 -3.17 -0.51 14.05
C ARG A 356 -3.11 0.91 14.62
N ARG A 357 -1.96 1.36 15.12
CA ARG A 357 -1.77 2.72 15.67
C ARG A 357 -1.95 3.82 14.63
N LEU A 358 -1.53 3.57 13.39
CA LEU A 358 -1.74 4.48 12.27
C LEU A 358 -3.23 4.58 11.88
N LEU A 359 -3.94 3.43 11.84
CA LEU A 359 -5.38 3.38 11.57
C LEU A 359 -6.19 4.14 12.64
N GLU A 360 -5.86 4.00 13.93
CA GLU A 360 -6.47 4.76 15.03
C GLU A 360 -6.32 6.27 14.86
N ARG A 361 -5.30 6.71 14.11
CA ARG A 361 -5.01 8.12 13.85
C ARG A 361 -5.50 8.60 12.48
N GLY A 362 -6.34 7.83 11.80
CA GLY A 362 -7.00 8.22 10.58
C GLY A 362 -6.20 7.99 9.29
N VAL A 363 -5.16 7.15 9.32
CA VAL A 363 -4.52 6.66 8.09
C VAL A 363 -5.49 5.72 7.37
N ARG A 364 -5.73 5.94 6.08
CA ARG A 364 -6.72 5.19 5.30
C ARG A 364 -6.21 3.90 4.70
N PHE A 365 -4.97 3.88 4.25
CA PHE A 365 -4.36 2.71 3.62
C PHE A 365 -2.99 2.44 4.21
N VAL A 366 -2.79 1.24 4.74
CA VAL A 366 -1.49 0.80 5.23
C VAL A 366 -1.07 -0.45 4.45
N GLN A 367 0.09 -0.40 3.79
CA GLN A 367 0.66 -1.52 3.06
C GLN A 367 1.83 -2.10 3.86
N ILE A 368 1.74 -3.37 4.25
CA ILE A 368 2.77 -4.07 5.03
C ILE A 368 3.41 -5.13 4.13
N TRP A 369 4.72 -5.09 4.01
CA TRP A 369 5.48 -6.05 3.21
C TRP A 369 6.20 -7.08 4.07
N SER A 370 6.15 -8.34 3.64
CA SER A 370 6.99 -9.44 4.10
C SER A 370 7.76 -9.98 2.91
N GLY A 371 9.09 -9.95 2.99
CA GLY A 371 10.00 -10.28 1.91
C GLY A 371 10.53 -9.05 1.16
N ASN A 372 11.81 -9.13 0.80
CA ASN A 372 12.52 -8.13 0.00
C ASN A 372 12.65 -8.60 -1.46
N ASP A 373 13.44 -7.88 -2.25
CA ASP A 373 13.73 -8.27 -3.65
C ASP A 373 14.57 -9.56 -3.72
N ASN A 374 14.53 -10.21 -4.89
CA ASN A 374 15.21 -11.46 -5.19
C ASN A 374 16.74 -11.29 -5.22
N GLY A 375 17.33 -11.08 -4.04
CA GLY A 375 18.78 -11.13 -3.83
C GLY A 375 19.20 -12.52 -3.35
N PHE A 376 20.48 -12.83 -3.46
CA PHE A 376 21.05 -14.03 -2.84
C PHE A 376 21.86 -13.63 -1.59
N PRO A 377 21.71 -14.32 -0.44
CA PRO A 377 20.79 -15.41 -0.16
C PRO A 377 19.32 -14.93 -0.16
N ARG A 378 18.41 -15.75 -0.68
CA ARG A 378 16.97 -15.45 -0.72
C ARG A 378 16.41 -15.34 0.68
N ARG A 379 15.69 -14.24 0.94
CA ARG A 379 15.09 -13.94 2.24
C ARG A 379 13.66 -13.41 2.08
N ASN A 380 12.94 -14.04 1.17
CA ASN A 380 11.57 -13.74 0.81
C ASN A 380 10.79 -15.04 0.58
N TRP A 381 9.58 -14.95 0.07
CA TRP A 381 8.73 -16.10 -0.21
C TRP A 381 9.07 -16.84 -1.52
N ASP A 382 10.16 -16.47 -2.20
CA ASP A 382 10.60 -17.12 -3.45
C ASP A 382 11.41 -18.38 -3.19
N SER A 383 10.70 -19.48 -2.89
CA SER A 383 11.28 -20.73 -2.41
C SER A 383 11.40 -21.80 -3.52
N HIS A 384 12.47 -21.70 -4.31
CA HIS A 384 12.79 -22.67 -5.37
C HIS A 384 13.61 -23.89 -4.88
N GLU A 385 14.23 -23.78 -3.73
CA GLU A 385 15.17 -24.81 -3.25
C GLU A 385 14.60 -25.62 -2.09
N ASP A 386 14.04 -24.96 -1.07
CA ASP A 386 13.55 -25.57 0.16
C ASP A 386 12.39 -24.76 0.75
N VAL A 387 11.16 -25.17 0.46
CA VAL A 387 9.96 -24.49 0.94
C VAL A 387 9.85 -24.53 2.46
N LYS A 388 10.38 -25.59 3.10
CA LYS A 388 10.32 -25.72 4.55
C LYS A 388 11.24 -24.74 5.24
N ARG A 389 12.45 -24.57 4.73
CA ARG A 389 13.43 -23.60 5.24
C ARG A 389 12.92 -22.16 5.11
N ASP A 390 12.33 -21.82 3.96
CA ASP A 390 12.03 -20.43 3.62
C ASP A 390 10.62 -20.03 4.09
N HIS A 391 9.58 -20.82 3.78
CA HIS A 391 8.19 -20.49 4.13
C HIS A 391 7.87 -20.67 5.62
N GLY A 392 8.49 -21.65 6.30
CA GLY A 392 8.19 -21.96 7.69
C GLY A 392 8.26 -20.72 8.60
N PRO A 393 9.44 -20.13 8.77
CA PRO A 393 9.61 -18.96 9.64
C PRO A 393 8.81 -17.73 9.20
N LEU A 394 8.74 -17.46 7.88
CA LEU A 394 7.97 -16.34 7.33
C LEU A 394 6.48 -16.49 7.62
N SER A 395 5.93 -17.71 7.46
CA SER A 395 4.51 -18.01 7.71
C SER A 395 4.14 -17.85 9.18
N VAL A 396 4.97 -18.36 10.10
CA VAL A 396 4.73 -18.22 11.54
C VAL A 396 4.72 -16.77 11.97
N GLY A 397 5.71 -15.99 11.52
CA GLY A 397 5.79 -14.55 11.82
C GLY A 397 4.61 -13.77 11.26
N MET A 398 4.27 -14.02 10.00
CA MET A 398 3.11 -13.41 9.33
C MET A 398 1.80 -13.78 10.06
N ALA A 399 1.55 -15.04 10.31
CA ALA A 399 0.32 -15.52 10.93
C ALA A 399 0.12 -14.95 12.33
N LYS A 400 1.18 -14.88 13.13
CA LYS A 400 1.16 -14.29 14.49
C LYS A 400 0.78 -12.83 14.44
N GLY A 401 1.46 -12.04 13.57
CA GLY A 401 1.20 -10.61 13.44
C GLY A 401 -0.18 -10.30 12.84
N ALA A 402 -0.62 -11.05 11.83
CA ALA A 402 -1.93 -10.89 11.21
C ALA A 402 -3.08 -11.26 12.18
N ALA A 403 -2.98 -12.40 12.89
CA ALA A 403 -3.97 -12.80 13.88
C ALA A 403 -4.07 -11.77 15.03
N ALA A 404 -2.91 -11.24 15.47
CA ALA A 404 -2.88 -10.18 16.48
C ALA A 404 -3.59 -8.92 16.00
N LEU A 405 -3.35 -8.50 14.76
CA LEU A 405 -3.99 -7.34 14.16
C LEU A 405 -5.51 -7.52 14.09
N ILE A 406 -6.00 -8.67 13.60
CA ILE A 406 -7.43 -8.97 13.52
C ILE A 406 -8.08 -8.92 14.93
N LYS A 407 -7.47 -9.60 15.91
CA LYS A 407 -7.97 -9.63 17.29
C LYS A 407 -8.00 -8.25 17.94
N ASP A 408 -6.92 -7.47 17.80
CA ASP A 408 -6.81 -6.13 18.40
C ASP A 408 -7.82 -5.16 17.77
N LEU A 409 -7.97 -5.17 16.44
CA LEU A 409 -8.99 -4.37 15.75
C LEU A 409 -10.41 -4.80 16.14
N LYS A 410 -10.67 -6.10 16.27
CA LYS A 410 -11.98 -6.63 16.73
C LYS A 410 -12.31 -6.17 18.14
N GLN A 411 -11.36 -6.27 19.09
CA GLN A 411 -11.52 -5.82 20.46
C GLN A 411 -11.76 -4.31 20.58
N ARG A 412 -11.25 -3.51 19.64
CA ARG A 412 -11.43 -2.06 19.60
C ARG A 412 -12.67 -1.62 18.82
N GLY A 413 -13.46 -2.54 18.24
CA GLY A 413 -14.58 -2.21 17.36
C GLY A 413 -14.16 -1.55 16.06
N MET A 414 -12.92 -1.73 15.62
CA MET A 414 -12.37 -1.17 14.40
C MET A 414 -12.38 -2.15 13.21
N LEU A 415 -12.53 -3.44 13.46
CA LEU A 415 -12.54 -4.45 12.41
C LEU A 415 -13.73 -4.27 11.47
N GLU A 416 -14.88 -3.81 12.01
CA GLU A 416 -16.11 -3.59 11.25
C GLU A 416 -15.96 -2.56 10.13
N ASP A 417 -15.05 -1.59 10.28
CA ASP A 417 -14.80 -0.52 9.31
C ASP A 417 -13.37 -0.56 8.70
N THR A 418 -12.64 -1.66 8.91
CA THR A 418 -11.28 -1.86 8.39
C THR A 418 -11.19 -3.16 7.61
N ILE A 419 -10.83 -3.09 6.32
CA ILE A 419 -10.54 -4.28 5.50
C ILE A 419 -9.08 -4.65 5.69
N ILE A 420 -8.81 -5.93 5.98
CA ILE A 420 -7.48 -6.52 5.92
C ILE A 420 -7.45 -7.43 4.69
N LEU A 421 -6.54 -7.15 3.75
CA LEU A 421 -6.26 -7.98 2.58
C LEU A 421 -4.89 -8.65 2.77
N TRP A 422 -4.85 -9.97 2.72
CA TRP A 422 -3.61 -10.72 2.55
C TRP A 422 -3.46 -11.11 1.09
N THR A 423 -2.30 -10.88 0.51
CA THR A 423 -2.03 -11.15 -0.90
C THR A 423 -0.58 -11.52 -1.15
N THR A 424 -0.36 -12.15 -2.28
CA THR A 424 0.94 -12.43 -2.90
C THR A 424 0.80 -12.27 -4.41
N GLU A 425 1.90 -12.25 -5.14
CA GLU A 425 1.85 -11.98 -6.59
C GLU A 425 1.33 -13.13 -7.45
N PHE A 426 1.53 -14.39 -7.03
CA PHE A 426 1.01 -15.64 -7.60
C PHE A 426 1.28 -16.80 -6.62
N GLY A 427 0.92 -18.04 -6.99
CA GLY A 427 1.08 -19.21 -6.17
C GLY A 427 2.35 -20.03 -6.46
N ARG A 428 2.36 -21.27 -5.96
CA ARG A 428 3.44 -22.24 -6.17
C ARG A 428 2.90 -23.55 -6.74
N MET A 429 3.72 -24.20 -7.58
CA MET A 429 3.36 -25.44 -8.25
C MET A 429 3.18 -26.61 -7.26
N PRO A 430 2.24 -27.55 -7.57
CA PRO A 430 2.02 -28.74 -6.76
C PRO A 430 3.14 -29.79 -6.91
N CYS A 431 3.95 -29.68 -7.94
CA CYS A 431 5.13 -30.53 -8.13
C CYS A 431 6.38 -29.88 -7.54
N SER A 432 7.39 -30.70 -7.25
CA SER A 432 8.66 -30.24 -6.75
C SER A 432 9.49 -29.57 -7.84
N GLN A 433 10.23 -28.53 -7.44
CA GLN A 433 11.42 -28.06 -8.13
C GLN A 433 12.63 -28.58 -7.37
N GLY A 434 13.51 -29.31 -8.04
CA GLY A 434 14.48 -30.12 -7.32
C GLY A 434 13.78 -31.16 -6.42
N SER A 435 14.16 -31.25 -5.15
CA SER A 435 13.57 -32.18 -4.20
C SER A 435 12.61 -31.54 -3.19
N GLN A 436 12.79 -30.26 -2.87
CA GLN A 436 12.12 -29.59 -1.72
C GLN A 436 11.61 -28.18 -2.04
N GLY A 437 11.87 -27.67 -3.24
CA GLY A 437 11.38 -26.38 -3.70
C GLY A 437 10.09 -26.49 -4.50
N ARG A 438 9.51 -25.34 -4.85
CA ARG A 438 8.37 -25.22 -5.75
C ARG A 438 8.60 -24.11 -6.76
N ASP A 439 8.27 -24.36 -8.02
CA ASP A 439 8.28 -23.35 -9.08
C ASP A 439 7.04 -22.45 -9.00
N HIS A 440 7.01 -21.40 -9.81
CA HIS A 440 5.94 -20.41 -9.87
C HIS A 440 4.64 -20.98 -10.42
N ASN A 441 3.53 -20.71 -9.80
CA ASN A 441 2.19 -21.03 -10.29
C ASN A 441 1.36 -19.76 -10.50
N PRO A 442 1.32 -19.18 -11.71
CA PRO A 442 0.44 -18.07 -12.00
C PRO A 442 -1.02 -18.47 -12.26
N PHE A 443 -1.28 -19.79 -12.42
CA PHE A 443 -2.59 -20.29 -12.85
C PHE A 443 -3.62 -20.30 -11.73
N VAL A 444 -3.19 -20.44 -10.47
CA VAL A 444 -4.06 -20.27 -9.30
C VAL A 444 -3.25 -19.92 -8.05
N PHE A 445 -3.86 -19.12 -7.19
CA PHE A 445 -3.35 -18.81 -5.86
C PHE A 445 -4.47 -18.33 -4.94
N THR A 446 -4.14 -18.09 -3.68
CA THR A 446 -5.09 -17.66 -2.66
C THR A 446 -4.83 -16.22 -2.26
N ASN A 447 -5.90 -15.43 -2.16
CA ASN A 447 -5.95 -14.25 -1.31
C ASN A 447 -6.97 -14.48 -0.20
N TRP A 448 -6.87 -13.70 0.88
CA TRP A 448 -7.95 -13.66 1.85
C TRP A 448 -8.21 -12.22 2.33
N LEU A 449 -9.46 -11.97 2.70
CA LEU A 449 -9.93 -10.69 3.23
C LEU A 449 -10.62 -10.90 4.58
N CYS A 450 -10.61 -9.84 5.42
CA CYS A 450 -11.25 -9.86 6.73
C CYS A 450 -11.72 -8.47 7.11
N GLY A 451 -12.86 -8.36 7.77
CA GLY A 451 -13.41 -7.09 8.27
C GLY A 451 -14.00 -6.17 7.20
N GLY A 452 -14.42 -4.95 7.57
CA GLY A 452 -14.99 -3.97 6.64
C GLY A 452 -16.25 -4.44 5.92
N GLY A 453 -17.06 -5.29 6.56
CA GLY A 453 -18.28 -5.87 5.97
C GLY A 453 -18.04 -7.09 5.09
N ILE A 454 -16.81 -7.64 5.06
CA ILE A 454 -16.50 -8.92 4.41
C ILE A 454 -16.99 -10.06 5.31
N GLN A 455 -17.69 -11.02 4.73
CA GLN A 455 -18.19 -12.22 5.40
C GLN A 455 -17.15 -13.33 5.31
N GLY A 456 -16.80 -13.92 6.47
CA GLY A 456 -15.90 -15.07 6.54
C GLY A 456 -16.43 -16.30 5.81
N GLY A 457 -15.52 -17.12 5.29
CA GLY A 457 -15.87 -18.31 4.54
C GLY A 457 -14.84 -18.70 3.48
N THR A 458 -15.20 -19.62 2.60
CA THR A 458 -14.36 -20.03 1.46
C THR A 458 -15.11 -19.73 0.17
N TYR A 459 -14.46 -18.98 -0.71
CA TYR A 459 -15.02 -18.48 -1.97
C TYR A 459 -14.12 -18.91 -3.12
N GLY A 460 -14.71 -19.59 -4.09
CA GLY A 460 -13.97 -20.23 -5.17
C GLY A 460 -13.03 -21.34 -4.68
N GLU A 461 -12.68 -22.23 -5.55
CA GLU A 461 -11.84 -23.39 -5.24
C GLU A 461 -10.75 -23.56 -6.31
N SER A 462 -9.59 -24.03 -5.92
CA SER A 462 -8.61 -24.60 -6.84
C SER A 462 -8.89 -26.09 -7.06
N ASP A 463 -8.37 -26.65 -8.15
CA ASP A 463 -8.51 -28.06 -8.47
C ASP A 463 -7.89 -28.96 -7.38
N GLU A 464 -8.04 -30.29 -7.55
CA GLU A 464 -7.52 -31.27 -6.59
C GLU A 464 -6.00 -31.20 -6.38
N TRP A 465 -5.27 -30.66 -7.36
CA TRP A 465 -3.83 -30.45 -7.30
C TRP A 465 -3.45 -29.11 -6.64
N GLY A 466 -4.33 -28.09 -6.65
CA GLY A 466 -3.97 -26.71 -6.36
C GLY A 466 -3.18 -26.08 -7.52
N PHE A 467 -3.46 -26.52 -8.74
CA PHE A 467 -2.76 -26.07 -9.94
C PHE A 467 -3.53 -25.02 -10.73
N ARG A 468 -4.86 -25.18 -10.84
CA ARG A 468 -5.77 -24.28 -11.55
C ARG A 468 -7.05 -24.04 -10.76
N PRO A 469 -7.88 -23.03 -11.10
CA PRO A 469 -9.23 -22.96 -10.56
C PRO A 469 -10.03 -24.21 -10.92
N ALA A 470 -10.80 -24.75 -9.98
CA ALA A 470 -11.71 -25.86 -10.22
C ALA A 470 -12.75 -25.51 -11.29
N ASP A 471 -13.24 -24.28 -11.28
CA ASP A 471 -14.04 -23.68 -12.34
C ASP A 471 -13.27 -22.53 -12.99
N GLN A 472 -12.66 -22.82 -14.13
CA GLN A 472 -11.86 -21.84 -14.86
C GLN A 472 -12.70 -20.70 -15.47
N ALA A 473 -13.99 -20.95 -15.75
CA ALA A 473 -14.88 -19.95 -16.34
C ALA A 473 -15.26 -18.86 -15.33
N HIS A 474 -15.24 -19.18 -14.04
CA HIS A 474 -15.56 -18.28 -12.94
C HIS A 474 -14.36 -18.01 -12.03
N ALA A 475 -13.16 -18.06 -12.59
CA ALA A 475 -11.93 -17.71 -11.87
C ALA A 475 -11.94 -16.22 -11.47
N SER A 476 -11.50 -15.96 -10.25
CA SER A 476 -11.35 -14.58 -9.74
C SER A 476 -9.99 -14.00 -10.14
N SER A 477 -9.88 -12.70 -10.14
CA SER A 477 -8.66 -11.96 -10.46
C SER A 477 -8.37 -10.85 -9.46
N VAL A 478 -7.20 -10.24 -9.54
CA VAL A 478 -6.86 -9.06 -8.72
C VAL A 478 -7.86 -7.92 -8.92
N TYR A 479 -8.44 -7.79 -10.11
CA TYR A 479 -9.41 -6.75 -10.41
C TYR A 479 -10.70 -6.91 -9.61
N ASP A 480 -11.13 -8.15 -9.34
CA ASP A 480 -12.32 -8.46 -8.55
C ASP A 480 -12.06 -8.15 -7.07
N ILE A 481 -10.86 -8.44 -6.58
CA ILE A 481 -10.42 -8.05 -5.23
C ILE A 481 -10.42 -6.52 -5.08
N HIS A 482 -9.83 -5.80 -6.03
CA HIS A 482 -9.81 -4.34 -6.01
C HIS A 482 -11.23 -3.74 -6.14
N ALA A 483 -12.09 -4.29 -7.02
CA ALA A 483 -13.48 -3.86 -7.16
C ALA A 483 -14.26 -4.05 -5.86
N THR A 484 -14.06 -5.20 -5.19
CA THR A 484 -14.71 -5.52 -3.91
C THR A 484 -14.26 -4.60 -2.79
N ILE A 485 -12.96 -4.32 -2.67
CA ILE A 485 -12.42 -3.37 -1.69
C ILE A 485 -12.98 -1.96 -1.94
N LEU A 486 -12.94 -1.47 -3.18
CA LEU A 486 -13.50 -0.16 -3.54
C LEU A 486 -15.00 -0.09 -3.23
N HIS A 487 -15.75 -1.16 -3.54
CA HIS A 487 -17.17 -1.24 -3.20
C HIS A 487 -17.39 -1.10 -1.69
N GLN A 488 -16.69 -1.84 -0.85
CA GLN A 488 -16.83 -1.72 0.60
C GLN A 488 -16.44 -0.32 1.13
N LEU A 489 -15.55 0.38 0.44
CA LEU A 489 -15.21 1.78 0.71
C LEU A 489 -16.26 2.80 0.17
N GLY A 490 -17.39 2.34 -0.39
CA GLY A 490 -18.44 3.20 -0.93
C GLY A 490 -18.14 3.72 -2.34
N ILE A 491 -17.21 3.11 -3.05
CA ILE A 491 -16.73 3.56 -4.36
C ILE A 491 -17.16 2.56 -5.44
N ASP A 492 -17.87 3.03 -6.45
CA ASP A 492 -18.07 2.29 -7.70
C ASP A 492 -16.75 2.35 -8.50
N HIS A 493 -16.08 1.21 -8.62
CA HIS A 493 -14.79 1.11 -9.29
C HIS A 493 -14.83 1.48 -10.78
N THR A 494 -16.01 1.45 -11.40
CA THR A 494 -16.21 1.82 -12.81
C THR A 494 -16.29 3.33 -13.01
N LYS A 495 -16.66 4.07 -11.96
CA LYS A 495 -16.81 5.54 -11.96
C LYS A 495 -15.56 6.27 -11.47
N LEU A 496 -14.72 5.60 -10.65
CA LEU A 496 -13.46 6.17 -10.21
C LEU A 496 -12.43 6.11 -11.34
N SER A 497 -12.33 7.19 -12.11
CA SER A 497 -11.41 7.30 -13.23
C SER A 497 -10.67 8.63 -13.28
N VAL A 498 -9.51 8.64 -13.93
CA VAL A 498 -8.72 9.84 -14.20
C VAL A 498 -8.26 9.83 -15.65
N ARG A 499 -8.47 10.95 -16.34
CA ARG A 499 -8.03 11.12 -17.73
C ARG A 499 -6.52 11.23 -17.79
N ASN A 500 -5.87 10.26 -18.42
CA ASN A 500 -4.43 10.27 -18.63
C ASN A 500 -4.09 9.87 -20.08
N ASN A 501 -3.34 10.71 -20.78
CA ASN A 501 -2.97 10.50 -22.18
C ASN A 501 -4.19 10.19 -23.09
N GLY A 502 -5.30 10.90 -22.88
CA GLY A 502 -6.50 10.76 -23.69
C GLY A 502 -7.40 9.56 -23.35
N ILE A 503 -7.04 8.74 -22.35
CA ILE A 503 -7.79 7.55 -21.94
C ILE A 503 -8.24 7.72 -20.46
N ASP A 504 -9.46 7.33 -20.15
CA ASP A 504 -9.96 7.29 -18.78
C ASP A 504 -9.43 6.02 -18.10
N ARG A 505 -8.52 6.20 -17.14
CA ARG A 505 -7.81 5.14 -16.44
C ARG A 505 -8.48 4.86 -15.11
N ARG A 506 -8.55 3.57 -14.73
CA ARG A 506 -9.09 3.07 -13.48
C ARG A 506 -8.13 2.06 -12.86
N LEU A 507 -8.24 1.82 -11.54
CA LEU A 507 -7.47 0.78 -10.85
C LEU A 507 -7.76 -0.62 -11.44
N THR A 508 -9.01 -0.86 -11.80
CA THR A 508 -9.47 -2.15 -12.34
C THR A 508 -9.38 -2.24 -13.88
N ASP A 509 -8.80 -1.24 -14.52
CA ASP A 509 -8.76 -1.13 -16.00
C ASP A 509 -10.17 -1.32 -16.61
N VAL A 510 -10.35 -2.25 -17.53
CA VAL A 510 -11.66 -2.61 -18.12
C VAL A 510 -12.29 -3.84 -17.47
N HIS A 511 -11.66 -4.37 -16.41
CA HIS A 511 -12.00 -5.60 -15.74
C HIS A 511 -12.64 -5.35 -14.36
N GLY A 512 -12.91 -6.43 -13.66
CA GLY A 512 -13.33 -6.46 -12.26
C GLY A 512 -14.84 -6.46 -12.09
N HIS A 513 -15.27 -7.25 -11.15
CA HIS A 513 -16.62 -7.26 -10.62
C HIS A 513 -16.56 -7.44 -9.10
N VAL A 514 -17.56 -6.94 -8.41
CA VAL A 514 -17.66 -7.11 -6.96
C VAL A 514 -18.02 -8.55 -6.64
N LEU A 515 -17.24 -9.19 -5.79
CA LEU A 515 -17.50 -10.55 -5.28
C LEU A 515 -18.64 -10.47 -4.25
N LYS A 516 -19.88 -10.43 -4.75
CA LYS A 516 -21.09 -10.16 -3.94
C LYS A 516 -21.35 -11.20 -2.86
N GLU A 517 -20.89 -12.42 -3.08
CA GLU A 517 -21.03 -13.52 -2.10
C GLU A 517 -20.22 -13.26 -0.82
N MET A 518 -19.19 -12.42 -0.89
CA MET A 518 -18.31 -12.06 0.23
C MET A 518 -18.77 -10.80 0.97
N VAL A 519 -19.72 -10.05 0.45
CA VAL A 519 -20.12 -8.76 1.03
C VAL A 519 -21.52 -8.84 1.62
N GLY A 520 -21.67 -8.32 2.85
CA GLY A 520 -22.91 -8.35 3.62
C GLY A 520 -23.83 -7.17 3.35
#